data_04516d952cb11056eff25b0c08345bda
#
_entry.id   04516d952cb11056eff25b0c08345bda
#
_cell.length_a   1.000
_cell.length_b   1.000
_cell.length_c   1.000
_cell.angle_alpha   90.00
_cell.angle_beta   90.00
_cell.angle_gamma   90.00
#
_symmetry.space_group_name_H-M   'P 1'
#
loop_
_entity.id
_entity.type
_entity.pdbx_description
1 polymer ?
#
loop_
_entity_poly.entity_id
_entity_poly.type
_entity_poly.pdbx_seq_one_letter_code
_entity_poly.pdbx_strand_id
1 'polypeptide(L)'
;MANALQNSGRDIVLGICEWGQRQGEEWCEEVGGQLWRTSYDVRDMWKDIVKEGGMGILDIVNITAPLAKHARPGQWPDMDMLVVGLRGTGGPSSDLGGVGCTQTEYQTQMSMWCMLSSVLAMTNDLRKVTDDDRRILLNKEIIAINQDALGKAAERIVNEPTQQVYVKPLADGSHAVA
;
A
#
# COMPACT_ATOMS: atom_id res chain seq x y z
N MET A 1 17.91 16.75 -4.30
CA MET A 1 16.46 16.91 -4.62
C MET A 1 15.70 17.47 -3.42
N ALA A 2 15.73 16.88 -2.23
CA ALA A 2 14.99 17.33 -1.05
C ALA A 2 15.20 18.82 -0.73
N ASN A 3 16.44 19.31 -0.68
CA ASN A 3 16.72 20.73 -0.46
C ASN A 3 16.06 21.66 -1.50
N ALA A 4 15.97 21.23 -2.76
CA ALA A 4 15.31 22.01 -3.80
C ALA A 4 13.78 22.04 -3.59
N LEU A 5 13.19 20.93 -3.14
CA LEU A 5 11.77 20.85 -2.81
C LEU A 5 11.43 21.72 -1.59
N GLN A 6 12.22 21.64 -0.54
CA GLN A 6 12.07 22.48 0.68
C GLN A 6 12.18 23.98 0.35
N ASN A 7 13.13 24.35 -0.52
CA ASN A 7 13.34 25.74 -0.92
C ASN A 7 12.32 26.26 -1.95
N SER A 8 11.41 25.41 -2.43
CA SER A 8 10.37 25.81 -3.39
C SER A 8 9.28 26.70 -2.78
N GLY A 9 9.19 26.78 -1.44
CA GLY A 9 8.09 27.46 -0.74
C GLY A 9 6.75 26.73 -0.82
N ARG A 10 6.74 25.45 -1.21
CA ARG A 10 5.54 24.62 -1.33
C ARG A 10 5.68 23.38 -0.47
N ASP A 11 4.58 22.92 0.10
CA ASP A 11 4.51 21.62 0.78
C ASP A 11 4.51 20.49 -0.26
N ILE A 12 5.62 19.77 -0.37
CA ILE A 12 5.81 18.69 -1.35
C ILE A 12 6.27 17.43 -0.61
N VAL A 13 5.56 16.35 -0.81
CA VAL A 13 5.93 15.03 -0.31
C VAL A 13 6.88 14.36 -1.30
N LEU A 14 8.03 13.90 -0.83
CA LEU A 14 9.01 13.18 -1.65
C LEU A 14 8.87 11.67 -1.43
N GLY A 15 8.47 10.97 -2.48
CA GLY A 15 8.46 9.51 -2.53
C GLY A 15 9.76 8.96 -3.14
N ILE A 16 10.34 7.98 -2.48
CA ILE A 16 11.51 7.24 -2.95
C ILE A 16 11.03 5.93 -3.59
N CYS A 17 11.25 5.79 -4.91
CA CYS A 17 10.84 4.63 -5.67
C CYS A 17 12.07 3.83 -6.13
N GLU A 18 12.55 2.95 -5.25
CA GLU A 18 13.69 2.06 -5.54
C GLU A 18 13.33 0.56 -5.43
N TRP A 19 12.02 0.28 -5.35
CA TRP A 19 11.42 -1.06 -5.38
C TRP A 19 11.84 -2.00 -4.23
N GLY A 20 12.20 -1.45 -3.06
CA GLY A 20 12.67 -2.22 -1.92
C GLY A 20 14.04 -2.87 -2.11
N GLN A 21 14.79 -2.49 -3.17
CA GLN A 21 16.07 -3.14 -3.48
C GLN A 21 17.25 -2.64 -2.63
N ARG A 22 17.11 -1.47 -2.01
CA ARG A 22 18.18 -0.80 -1.27
C ARG A 22 17.78 -0.39 0.14
N GLN A 23 16.76 -1.07 0.70
CA GLN A 23 16.28 -0.82 2.07
C GLN A 23 15.90 0.66 2.28
N GLY A 24 15.05 1.19 1.40
CA GLY A 24 14.59 2.59 1.40
C GLY A 24 14.03 3.03 2.75
N GLU A 25 13.43 2.13 3.51
CA GLU A 25 12.91 2.32 4.86
C GLU A 25 13.96 2.77 5.88
N GLU A 26 15.25 2.48 5.64
CA GLU A 26 16.33 2.82 6.56
C GLU A 26 16.90 4.22 6.32
N TRP A 27 16.93 4.70 5.06
CA TRP A 27 17.60 5.94 4.70
C TRP A 27 16.70 7.03 4.09
N CYS A 28 15.44 6.72 3.77
CA CYS A 28 14.51 7.64 3.13
C CYS A 28 14.40 8.98 3.89
N GLU A 29 14.30 8.93 5.21
CA GLU A 29 14.20 10.13 6.05
C GLU A 29 15.46 11.01 5.96
N GLU A 30 16.65 10.42 5.95
CA GLU A 30 17.92 11.15 5.89
C GLU A 30 18.07 11.99 4.62
N VAL A 31 17.48 11.54 3.52
CA VAL A 31 17.47 12.27 2.26
C VAL A 31 16.24 13.16 2.09
N GLY A 32 15.40 13.28 3.14
CA GLY A 32 14.22 14.14 3.17
C GLY A 32 13.00 13.52 2.46
N GLY A 33 12.97 12.21 2.26
CA GLY A 33 11.81 11.49 1.75
C GLY A 33 10.78 11.17 2.85
N GLN A 34 9.54 10.99 2.47
CA GLN A 34 8.43 10.65 3.36
C GLN A 34 7.76 9.33 2.98
N LEU A 35 7.91 8.89 1.74
CA LEU A 35 7.38 7.63 1.23
C LEU A 35 8.52 6.78 0.70
N TRP A 36 8.47 5.48 0.95
CA TRP A 36 9.47 4.54 0.46
C TRP A 36 8.80 3.29 -0.10
N ARG A 37 9.07 3.04 -1.39
CA ARG A 37 8.51 1.91 -2.12
C ARG A 37 9.06 0.60 -1.56
N THR A 38 8.17 -0.34 -1.24
CA THR A 38 8.53 -1.60 -0.56
C THR A 38 8.85 -2.75 -1.51
N SER A 39 8.37 -2.68 -2.75
CA SER A 39 8.42 -3.79 -3.71
C SER A 39 8.42 -3.31 -5.15
N TYR A 40 8.51 -4.25 -6.10
CA TYR A 40 8.18 -4.01 -7.51
C TYR A 40 6.75 -3.51 -7.69
N ASP A 41 6.42 -3.10 -8.93
CA ASP A 41 5.12 -2.54 -9.28
C ASP A 41 3.99 -3.55 -9.09
N VAL A 42 2.88 -3.08 -8.54
CA VAL A 42 1.68 -3.89 -8.38
C VAL A 42 1.11 -4.28 -9.75
N ARG A 43 0.63 -5.52 -9.82
CA ARG A 43 -0.18 -6.02 -10.95
C ARG A 43 -1.56 -6.42 -10.45
N ASP A 44 -2.55 -6.33 -11.32
CA ASP A 44 -3.91 -6.79 -11.03
C ASP A 44 -3.98 -8.32 -11.01
N MET A 45 -3.37 -8.89 -10.00
CA MET A 45 -3.35 -10.32 -9.69
C MET A 45 -3.10 -10.56 -8.20
N TRP A 46 -3.59 -11.69 -7.71
CA TRP A 46 -3.47 -12.01 -6.30
C TRP A 46 -2.03 -12.37 -5.89
N LYS A 47 -1.38 -13.20 -6.67
CA LYS A 47 -0.05 -13.75 -6.37
C LYS A 47 0.75 -13.90 -7.67
N ASP A 48 2.03 -14.01 -7.56
CA ASP A 48 3.07 -14.24 -8.56
C ASP A 48 3.90 -12.98 -8.86
N ILE A 49 5.09 -13.24 -9.41
CA ILE A 49 6.03 -12.22 -9.84
C ILE A 49 6.25 -12.37 -11.34
N VAL A 50 6.03 -11.31 -12.09
CA VAL A 50 6.29 -11.29 -13.52
C VAL A 50 7.71 -10.80 -13.82
N LYS A 51 8.31 -11.30 -14.90
CA LYS A 51 9.71 -11.02 -15.25
C LYS A 51 10.04 -9.55 -15.43
N GLU A 52 9.04 -8.77 -15.83
CA GLU A 52 9.15 -7.32 -16.08
C GLU A 52 9.09 -6.48 -14.80
N GLY A 53 9.16 -7.11 -13.63
CA GLY A 53 9.18 -6.40 -12.35
C GLY A 53 7.80 -6.08 -11.79
N GLY A 54 6.77 -6.83 -12.19
CA GLY A 54 5.43 -6.74 -11.60
C GLY A 54 5.20 -7.80 -10.52
N MET A 55 4.30 -7.53 -9.58
CA MET A 55 4.08 -8.38 -8.41
C MET A 55 2.61 -8.42 -8.00
N GLY A 56 2.16 -9.57 -7.50
CA GLY A 56 0.81 -9.77 -6.98
C GLY A 56 0.61 -9.14 -5.60
N ILE A 57 -0.64 -8.89 -5.25
CA ILE A 57 -1.06 -8.25 -4.00
C ILE A 57 -0.49 -8.98 -2.78
N LEU A 58 -0.64 -10.30 -2.71
CA LEU A 58 -0.18 -11.10 -1.57
C LEU A 58 1.35 -11.06 -1.41
N ASP A 59 2.09 -11.04 -2.51
CA ASP A 59 3.55 -10.99 -2.47
C ASP A 59 4.02 -9.63 -1.95
N ILE A 60 3.39 -8.54 -2.36
CA ILE A 60 3.66 -7.19 -1.82
C ILE A 60 3.37 -7.11 -0.32
N VAL A 61 2.23 -7.66 0.13
CA VAL A 61 1.89 -7.75 1.56
C VAL A 61 2.97 -8.51 2.33
N ASN A 62 3.41 -9.65 1.81
CA ASN A 62 4.42 -10.48 2.47
C ASN A 62 5.79 -9.80 2.57
N ILE A 63 6.17 -9.00 1.57
CA ILE A 63 7.41 -8.21 1.59
C ILE A 63 7.30 -7.04 2.56
N THR A 64 6.15 -6.36 2.60
CA THR A 64 5.97 -5.15 3.40
C THR A 64 5.75 -5.46 4.89
N ALA A 65 5.07 -6.54 5.24
CA ALA A 65 4.74 -6.87 6.64
C ALA A 65 5.95 -6.86 7.61
N PRO A 66 7.13 -7.40 7.27
CA PRO A 66 8.32 -7.32 8.14
C PRO A 66 8.85 -5.89 8.35
N LEU A 67 8.47 -4.95 7.49
CA LEU A 67 8.91 -3.56 7.51
C LEU A 67 8.01 -2.66 8.39
N ALA A 68 6.96 -3.21 9.01
CA ALA A 68 5.96 -2.48 9.80
C ALA A 68 6.59 -1.55 10.88
N LYS A 69 7.70 -1.97 11.48
CA LYS A 69 8.44 -1.21 12.50
C LYS A 69 8.98 0.15 12.02
N HIS A 70 9.15 0.33 10.70
CA HIS A 70 9.66 1.56 10.11
C HIS A 70 8.55 2.59 9.83
N ALA A 71 7.27 2.15 9.81
CA ALA A 71 6.14 3.04 9.59
C ALA A 71 5.89 3.94 10.81
N ARG A 72 5.85 5.24 10.59
CA ARG A 72 5.57 6.27 11.60
C ARG A 72 5.13 7.56 10.94
N PRO A 73 4.59 8.55 11.67
CA PRO A 73 4.26 9.85 11.09
C PRO A 73 5.42 10.45 10.30
N GLY A 74 5.17 10.79 9.04
CA GLY A 74 6.17 11.30 8.10
C GLY A 74 7.04 10.25 7.41
N GLN A 75 6.87 8.96 7.71
CA GLN A 75 7.60 7.85 7.08
C GLN A 75 6.64 6.70 6.78
N TRP A 76 6.24 6.56 5.52
CA TRP A 76 5.18 5.64 5.12
C TRP A 76 5.66 4.62 4.10
N PRO A 77 5.34 3.33 4.31
CA PRO A 77 5.55 2.32 3.28
C PRO A 77 4.67 2.63 2.06
N ASP A 78 5.25 2.54 0.89
CA ASP A 78 4.54 2.65 -0.36
C ASP A 78 4.44 1.25 -1.00
N MET A 79 3.29 0.62 -0.83
CA MET A 79 2.96 -0.68 -1.41
C MET A 79 2.45 -0.57 -2.84
N ASP A 80 2.65 0.59 -3.47
CA ASP A 80 2.11 0.93 -4.78
C ASP A 80 0.58 1.16 -4.78
N MET A 81 0.02 1.33 -5.95
CA MET A 81 -1.35 1.76 -6.17
C MET A 81 -2.38 0.68 -5.85
N LEU A 82 -3.61 1.12 -5.61
CA LEU A 82 -4.76 0.21 -5.51
C LEU A 82 -5.24 -0.18 -6.90
N VAL A 83 -5.29 -1.49 -7.18
CA VAL A 83 -5.80 -2.06 -8.45
C VAL A 83 -7.26 -2.52 -8.32
N VAL A 84 -7.94 -2.13 -7.25
CA VAL A 84 -9.33 -2.49 -6.97
C VAL A 84 -10.22 -2.19 -8.18
N GLY A 85 -10.88 -3.22 -8.70
CA GLY A 85 -11.85 -3.09 -9.77
C GLY A 85 -11.28 -3.00 -11.19
N LEU A 86 -9.98 -3.22 -11.41
CA LEU A 86 -9.38 -3.23 -12.76
C LEU A 86 -9.76 -4.47 -13.57
N ARG A 87 -10.02 -5.61 -12.93
CA ARG A 87 -10.50 -6.86 -13.55
C ARG A 87 -9.65 -7.33 -14.72
N GLY A 88 -8.32 -7.25 -14.57
CA GLY A 88 -7.35 -7.67 -15.57
C GLY A 88 -7.17 -6.71 -16.74
N THR A 89 -7.91 -5.63 -16.81
CA THR A 89 -7.87 -4.70 -17.95
C THR A 89 -6.69 -3.72 -17.93
N GLY A 90 -5.97 -3.63 -16.80
CA GLY A 90 -4.90 -2.66 -16.60
C GLY A 90 -5.37 -1.22 -16.38
N GLY A 91 -6.68 -0.96 -16.40
CA GLY A 91 -7.23 0.39 -16.22
C GLY A 91 -6.69 1.37 -17.25
N PRO A 92 -6.19 2.54 -16.83
CA PRO A 92 -5.60 3.54 -17.73
C PRO A 92 -4.18 3.17 -18.23
N SER A 93 -3.53 2.16 -17.64
CA SER A 93 -2.20 1.70 -18.03
C SER A 93 -2.19 0.17 -18.18
N SER A 94 -1.72 -0.32 -19.33
CA SER A 94 -1.53 -1.76 -19.55
C SER A 94 -0.51 -2.39 -18.59
N ASP A 95 0.38 -1.57 -18.03
CA ASP A 95 1.40 -2.03 -17.09
C ASP A 95 0.83 -2.53 -15.76
N LEU A 96 -0.38 -2.10 -15.40
CA LEU A 96 -1.10 -2.58 -14.23
C LEU A 96 -1.90 -3.86 -14.50
N GLY A 97 -1.94 -4.31 -15.75
CA GLY A 97 -2.71 -5.48 -16.17
C GLY A 97 -2.22 -6.77 -15.52
N GLY A 98 -3.10 -7.74 -15.43
CA GLY A 98 -2.87 -9.08 -14.91
C GLY A 98 -4.02 -9.99 -15.26
N VAL A 99 -4.17 -11.08 -14.53
CA VAL A 99 -5.30 -12.01 -14.69
C VAL A 99 -6.60 -11.47 -14.08
N GLY A 100 -6.51 -10.38 -13.31
CA GLY A 100 -7.59 -9.82 -12.53
C GLY A 100 -7.71 -10.49 -11.15
N CYS A 101 -8.23 -9.74 -10.21
CA CYS A 101 -8.54 -10.24 -8.87
C CYS A 101 -10.05 -10.42 -8.68
N THR A 102 -10.42 -11.31 -7.78
CA THR A 102 -11.79 -11.42 -7.27
C THR A 102 -12.16 -10.23 -6.41
N GLN A 103 -13.45 -10.02 -6.16
CA GLN A 103 -13.92 -8.94 -5.29
C GLN A 103 -13.36 -9.05 -3.86
N THR A 104 -13.22 -10.28 -3.35
CA THR A 104 -12.63 -10.55 -2.03
C THR A 104 -11.13 -10.18 -1.99
N GLU A 105 -10.38 -10.47 -3.04
CA GLU A 105 -8.97 -10.11 -3.15
C GLU A 105 -8.78 -8.59 -3.24
N TYR A 106 -9.64 -7.87 -3.97
CA TYR A 106 -9.65 -6.40 -3.96
C TYR A 106 -9.96 -5.82 -2.59
N GLN A 107 -10.94 -6.41 -1.88
CA GLN A 107 -11.23 -6.00 -0.50
C GLN A 107 -10.04 -6.26 0.43
N THR A 108 -9.34 -7.38 0.24
CA THR A 108 -8.13 -7.71 0.98
C THR A 108 -7.00 -6.72 0.67
N GLN A 109 -6.81 -6.33 -0.60
CA GLN A 109 -5.85 -5.28 -0.94
C GLN A 109 -6.11 -4.01 -0.15
N MET A 110 -7.33 -3.47 -0.23
CA MET A 110 -7.69 -2.24 0.49
C MET A 110 -7.45 -2.37 2.00
N SER A 111 -7.86 -3.50 2.59
CA SER A 111 -7.68 -3.76 4.03
C SER A 111 -6.20 -3.80 4.40
N MET A 112 -5.37 -4.50 3.65
CA MET A 112 -3.95 -4.65 3.96
C MET A 112 -3.16 -3.36 3.74
N TRP A 113 -3.48 -2.56 2.69
CA TRP A 113 -2.90 -1.22 2.52
C TRP A 113 -3.21 -0.33 3.72
N CYS A 114 -4.44 -0.41 4.24
CA CYS A 114 -4.83 0.35 5.44
C CYS A 114 -4.16 -0.17 6.73
N MET A 115 -4.10 -1.48 6.91
CA MET A 115 -3.44 -2.09 8.07
C MET A 115 -1.94 -1.78 8.10
N LEU A 116 -1.26 -1.86 6.95
CA LEU A 116 0.17 -1.60 6.84
C LEU A 116 0.53 -0.11 6.66
N SER A 117 -0.44 0.80 6.81
CA SER A 117 -0.25 2.25 6.70
C SER A 117 0.35 2.72 5.37
N SER A 118 0.06 2.01 4.29
CA SER A 118 0.49 2.39 2.96
C SER A 118 -0.32 3.57 2.41
N VAL A 119 0.25 4.27 1.45
CA VAL A 119 -0.48 5.29 0.69
C VAL A 119 -1.66 4.66 -0.06
N LEU A 120 -2.77 5.40 -0.16
CA LEU A 120 -3.97 4.97 -0.86
C LEU A 120 -4.09 5.76 -2.17
N ALA A 121 -3.46 5.26 -3.23
CA ALA A 121 -3.51 5.87 -4.56
C ALA A 121 -4.36 4.99 -5.49
N MET A 122 -5.48 5.52 -5.98
CA MET A 122 -6.40 4.83 -6.88
C MET A 122 -5.91 4.90 -8.33
N THR A 123 -6.06 3.81 -9.08
CA THR A 123 -5.74 3.73 -10.51
C THR A 123 -6.96 3.71 -11.42
N ASN A 124 -8.14 3.76 -10.85
CA ASN A 124 -9.41 3.58 -11.56
C ASN A 124 -9.74 4.74 -12.52
N ASP A 125 -10.34 4.41 -13.66
CA ASP A 125 -11.16 5.36 -14.40
C ASP A 125 -12.44 5.63 -13.59
N LEU A 126 -12.51 6.79 -12.94
CA LEU A 126 -13.63 7.16 -12.05
C LEU A 126 -15.00 7.13 -12.71
N ARG A 127 -15.05 7.20 -14.05
CA ARG A 127 -16.30 7.09 -14.83
C ARG A 127 -16.84 5.65 -14.89
N LYS A 128 -15.97 4.66 -14.58
CA LYS A 128 -16.26 3.22 -14.71
C LYS A 128 -16.27 2.46 -13.38
N VAL A 129 -16.05 3.16 -12.27
CA VAL A 129 -16.06 2.54 -10.93
C VAL A 129 -17.46 2.03 -10.60
N THR A 130 -17.58 0.74 -10.30
CA THR A 130 -18.85 0.12 -9.92
C THR A 130 -19.23 0.45 -8.47
N ASP A 131 -20.49 0.16 -8.10
CA ASP A 131 -20.91 0.35 -6.71
C ASP A 131 -20.19 -0.61 -5.74
N ASP A 132 -19.84 -1.81 -6.18
CA ASP A 132 -19.05 -2.75 -5.38
C ASP A 132 -17.62 -2.24 -5.15
N ASP A 133 -16.98 -1.67 -6.17
CA ASP A 133 -15.67 -1.05 -6.03
C ASP A 133 -15.71 0.17 -5.11
N ARG A 134 -16.78 0.99 -5.21
CA ARG A 134 -17.00 2.14 -4.32
C ARG A 134 -17.14 1.71 -2.87
N ARG A 135 -17.84 0.61 -2.58
CA ARG A 135 -17.97 0.10 -1.21
C ARG A 135 -16.63 -0.27 -0.61
N ILE A 136 -15.68 -0.76 -1.40
CA ILE A 136 -14.31 -1.05 -0.97
C ILE A 136 -13.54 0.26 -0.80
N LEU A 137 -13.41 1.04 -1.88
CA LEU A 137 -12.52 2.20 -1.97
C LEU A 137 -12.95 3.38 -1.08
N LEU A 138 -14.24 3.49 -0.78
CA LEU A 138 -14.80 4.59 0.03
C LEU A 138 -15.27 4.12 1.41
N ASN A 139 -14.84 2.96 1.87
CA ASN A 139 -15.15 2.48 3.22
C ASN A 139 -14.45 3.35 4.27
N LYS A 140 -15.25 4.17 4.95
CA LYS A 140 -14.75 5.15 5.92
C LYS A 140 -14.08 4.52 7.13
N GLU A 141 -14.53 3.35 7.56
CA GLU A 141 -13.98 2.65 8.73
C GLU A 141 -12.57 2.14 8.43
N ILE A 142 -12.39 1.49 7.27
CA ILE A 142 -11.07 1.02 6.83
C ILE A 142 -10.13 2.19 6.56
N ILE A 143 -10.61 3.26 5.94
CA ILE A 143 -9.82 4.48 5.71
C ILE A 143 -9.41 5.11 7.05
N ALA A 144 -10.29 5.14 8.05
CA ALA A 144 -9.95 5.65 9.38
C ALA A 144 -8.81 4.85 10.04
N ILE A 145 -8.75 3.54 9.85
CA ILE A 145 -7.62 2.71 10.29
C ILE A 145 -6.30 3.13 9.60
N ASN A 146 -6.34 3.42 8.29
CA ASN A 146 -5.18 3.92 7.57
C ASN A 146 -4.73 5.30 8.09
N GLN A 147 -5.68 6.19 8.32
CA GLN A 147 -5.47 7.59 8.71
C GLN A 147 -5.32 7.80 10.23
N ASP A 148 -5.19 6.72 11.00
CA ASP A 148 -5.04 6.81 12.45
C ASP A 148 -3.79 7.60 12.85
N ALA A 149 -3.98 8.54 13.79
CA ALA A 149 -2.96 9.52 14.18
C ALA A 149 -1.71 8.91 14.81
N LEU A 150 -1.77 7.67 15.33
CA LEU A 150 -0.59 6.97 15.84
C LEU A 150 0.42 6.65 14.73
N GLY A 151 -0.05 6.52 13.49
CA GLY A 151 0.78 6.34 12.30
C GLY A 151 1.58 5.04 12.25
N LYS A 152 1.21 4.04 13.04
CA LYS A 152 1.89 2.73 13.06
C LYS A 152 1.27 1.77 12.07
N ALA A 153 2.09 0.94 11.45
CA ALA A 153 1.62 -0.21 10.67
C ALA A 153 1.29 -1.40 11.58
N ALA A 154 0.44 -2.30 11.07
CA ALA A 154 0.12 -3.54 11.74
C ALA A 154 1.31 -4.49 11.80
N GLU A 155 1.47 -5.18 12.92
CA GLU A 155 2.39 -6.31 13.06
C GLU A 155 1.71 -7.60 12.65
N ARG A 156 2.40 -8.45 11.88
CA ARG A 156 1.94 -9.79 11.56
C ARG A 156 2.30 -10.73 12.71
N ILE A 157 1.30 -11.13 13.50
CA ILE A 157 1.48 -11.97 14.68
C ILE A 157 1.30 -13.47 14.39
N VAL A 158 0.61 -13.82 13.30
CA VAL A 158 0.52 -15.20 12.79
C VAL A 158 0.91 -15.20 11.31
N ASN A 159 1.75 -16.15 10.92
CA ASN A 159 2.21 -16.31 9.54
C ASN A 159 2.28 -17.81 9.19
N GLU A 160 1.12 -18.42 9.01
CA GLU A 160 0.97 -19.82 8.65
C GLU A 160 0.65 -19.95 7.14
N PRO A 161 0.88 -21.12 6.52
CA PRO A 161 0.65 -21.30 5.10
C PRO A 161 -0.78 -20.99 4.63
N THR A 162 -1.77 -21.15 5.51
CA THR A 162 -3.19 -21.01 5.21
C THR A 162 -3.85 -19.80 5.87
N GLN A 163 -3.15 -19.14 6.79
CA GLN A 163 -3.70 -17.97 7.49
C GLN A 163 -2.60 -17.03 7.97
N GLN A 164 -2.93 -15.75 7.96
CA GLN A 164 -2.11 -14.69 8.53
C GLN A 164 -2.98 -13.83 9.44
N VAL A 165 -2.44 -13.35 10.55
CA VAL A 165 -3.14 -12.43 11.45
C VAL A 165 -2.28 -11.21 11.67
N TYR A 166 -2.89 -10.04 11.53
CA TYR A 166 -2.28 -8.74 11.69
C TYR A 166 -2.98 -7.96 12.79
N VAL A 167 -2.22 -7.25 13.62
CA VAL A 167 -2.74 -6.40 14.69
C VAL A 167 -2.11 -5.01 14.58
N LYS A 168 -2.94 -3.98 14.48
CA LYS A 168 -2.53 -2.57 14.41
C LYS A 168 -3.02 -1.83 15.64
N PRO A 169 -2.13 -1.23 16.45
CA PRO A 169 -2.54 -0.36 17.54
C PRO A 169 -3.08 0.96 16.98
N LEU A 170 -4.11 1.51 17.61
CA LEU A 170 -4.75 2.78 17.24
C LEU A 170 -4.54 3.82 18.33
N ALA A 171 -4.67 5.10 17.96
CA ALA A 171 -4.39 6.24 18.84
C ALA A 171 -5.33 6.31 20.06
N ASP A 172 -6.53 5.74 19.98
CA ASP A 172 -7.49 5.67 21.09
C ASP A 172 -7.22 4.53 22.09
N GLY A 173 -6.17 3.73 21.87
CA GLY A 173 -5.80 2.57 22.65
C GLY A 173 -6.49 1.27 22.23
N SER A 174 -7.37 1.30 21.24
CA SER A 174 -7.95 0.10 20.63
C SER A 174 -7.00 -0.55 19.63
N HIS A 175 -7.40 -1.69 19.07
CA HIS A 175 -6.63 -2.41 18.06
C HIS A 175 -7.53 -2.78 16.88
N ALA A 176 -7.03 -2.57 15.67
CA ALA A 176 -7.59 -3.18 14.48
C ALA A 176 -6.94 -4.57 14.26
N VAL A 177 -7.74 -5.54 13.86
CA VAL A 177 -7.30 -6.93 13.59
C VAL A 177 -7.77 -7.34 12.20
N ALA A 178 -6.89 -7.95 11.42
CA ALA A 178 -7.18 -8.51 10.10
C ALA A 178 -6.59 -9.90 9.96
#